data_dd5965f47542d355b457471ac4256763
#
_entry.id   dd5965f47542d355b457471ac4256763
#
_cell.length_a   1.000
_cell.length_b   1.000
_cell.length_c   1.000
_cell.angle_alpha   90.00
_cell.angle_beta   90.00
_cell.angle_gamma   90.00
#
_symmetry.space_group_name_H-M   'P 1'
#
loop_
_entity.id
_entity.type
_entity.pdbx_description
1 polymer ?
#
loop_
_entity_poly.entity_id
_entity_poly.type
_entity_poly.pdbx_seq_one_letter_code
_entity_poly.pdbx_strand_id
1 'polypeptide(L)'
;VKKEKQELTEEERKQKEKELAETFNAEAKKIKVDVRDVKRFFDEKIIGQEEAKRDIIAAIVMNMLSDNPTDKNNCLLVGPTGSGKTLIAETVSEYFDMPMEIIDTTQLTMPGYVGANIEDFLARLIVKAGGDIKKAEEGIVVFDEIDKKGSEKNDDVSGKGVLNTLLPFLQGTTYDVKYNGRTYPFNTSKLTIFATGAFTDVAKGKKNNSTSENYKSTRIGFNANIESKKEVTEDIKYEKLEIEDFVKYGNMPVEIMGRFPIIAQLSGHTKDSLRTILTGSNVSALLGEKRKLEKLGVTLSWTNGYLDRVAEEAIKLKIAD
;
A
#
# COMPACT_ATOMS: atom_id res chain seq x y z
N VAL A 1 -11.66 -34.38 13.54
CA VAL A 1 -13.02 -33.89 13.30
C VAL A 1 -12.86 -32.66 12.42
N LYS A 2 -13.04 -32.77 11.10
CA LYS A 2 -13.07 -31.64 10.16
C LYS A 2 -14.37 -30.85 10.44
N LYS A 3 -14.24 -29.62 10.92
CA LYS A 3 -15.34 -28.65 10.88
C LYS A 3 -15.50 -28.21 9.42
N GLU A 4 -16.59 -28.65 8.77
CA GLU A 4 -17.05 -28.08 7.51
C GLU A 4 -17.27 -26.58 7.72
N LYS A 5 -16.54 -25.75 6.98
CA LYS A 5 -16.87 -24.34 6.85
C LYS A 5 -18.15 -24.27 6.02
N GLN A 6 -19.30 -24.06 6.68
CA GLN A 6 -20.53 -23.71 5.98
C GLN A 6 -20.29 -22.40 5.22
N GLU A 7 -20.35 -22.46 3.89
CA GLU A 7 -20.39 -21.26 3.06
C GLU A 7 -21.70 -20.52 3.33
N LEU A 8 -21.57 -19.29 3.79
CA LEU A 8 -22.70 -18.39 4.00
C LEU A 8 -23.38 -18.08 2.66
N THR A 9 -24.69 -18.04 2.64
CA THR A 9 -25.45 -17.59 1.46
C THR A 9 -25.13 -16.13 1.13
N GLU A 10 -25.42 -15.68 -0.09
CA GLU A 10 -25.12 -14.30 -0.52
C GLU A 10 -25.91 -13.28 0.31
N GLU A 11 -27.13 -13.62 0.75
CA GLU A 11 -27.94 -12.79 1.64
C GLU A 11 -27.36 -12.71 3.05
N GLU A 12 -26.88 -13.82 3.60
CA GLU A 12 -26.21 -13.85 4.91
C GLU A 12 -24.90 -13.06 4.92
N ARG A 13 -24.16 -13.08 3.80
CA ARG A 13 -22.95 -12.25 3.64
C ARG A 13 -23.30 -10.77 3.65
N LYS A 14 -24.29 -10.35 2.86
CA LYS A 14 -24.76 -8.95 2.81
C LYS A 14 -25.28 -8.47 4.17
N GLN A 15 -26.02 -9.33 4.88
CA GLN A 15 -26.52 -9.00 6.21
C GLN A 15 -25.36 -8.81 7.21
N LYS A 16 -24.38 -9.73 7.22
CA LYS A 16 -23.19 -9.61 8.08
C LYS A 16 -22.35 -8.39 7.75
N GLU A 17 -22.16 -8.07 6.47
CA GLU A 17 -21.44 -6.85 6.04
C GLU A 17 -22.16 -5.59 6.55
N LYS A 18 -23.48 -5.56 6.49
CA LYS A 18 -24.27 -4.44 7.00
C LYS A 18 -24.15 -4.29 8.52
N GLU A 19 -24.30 -5.37 9.27
CA GLU A 19 -24.13 -5.38 10.73
C GLU A 19 -22.72 -4.96 11.15
N LEU A 20 -21.70 -5.44 10.45
CA LEU A 20 -20.31 -5.07 10.67
C LEU A 20 -20.08 -3.58 10.40
N ALA A 21 -20.63 -3.06 9.31
CA ALA A 21 -20.54 -1.64 8.97
C ALA A 21 -21.25 -0.73 9.99
N GLU A 22 -22.43 -1.14 10.50
CA GLU A 22 -23.15 -0.42 11.55
C GLU A 22 -22.36 -0.40 12.86
N THR A 23 -21.79 -1.54 13.26
CA THR A 23 -20.94 -1.66 14.46
C THR A 23 -19.70 -0.79 14.33
N PHE A 24 -19.01 -0.86 13.19
CA PHE A 24 -17.82 -0.07 12.91
C PHE A 24 -18.10 1.44 12.97
N ASN A 25 -19.23 1.90 12.38
CA ASN A 25 -19.61 3.30 12.43
C ASN A 25 -19.99 3.76 13.86
N ALA A 26 -20.56 2.86 14.68
CA ALA A 26 -20.88 3.17 16.08
C ALA A 26 -19.59 3.32 16.92
N GLU A 27 -18.60 2.46 16.72
CA GLU A 27 -17.30 2.55 17.39
C GLU A 27 -16.50 3.78 16.93
N ALA A 28 -16.48 4.08 15.62
CA ALA A 28 -15.82 5.27 15.07
C ALA A 28 -16.35 6.59 15.69
N LYS A 29 -17.63 6.65 16.04
CA LYS A 29 -18.20 7.81 16.74
C LYS A 29 -17.58 8.06 18.13
N LYS A 30 -17.07 7.02 18.80
CA LYS A 30 -16.42 7.16 20.12
C LYS A 30 -15.13 8.00 20.02
N ILE A 31 -14.39 7.87 18.93
CA ILE A 31 -13.15 8.65 18.66
C ILE A 31 -13.41 9.97 17.93
N LYS A 32 -14.69 10.36 17.77
CA LYS A 32 -15.11 11.57 17.03
C LYS A 32 -14.64 11.61 15.56
N VAL A 33 -14.41 10.46 14.93
CA VAL A 33 -14.09 10.34 13.50
C VAL A 33 -15.37 9.99 12.75
N ASP A 34 -15.77 10.83 11.79
CA ASP A 34 -16.83 10.47 10.85
C ASP A 34 -16.22 9.74 9.65
N VAL A 35 -16.42 8.43 9.59
CA VAL A 35 -15.89 7.56 8.52
C VAL A 35 -16.34 8.04 7.13
N ARG A 36 -17.51 8.67 7.02
CA ARG A 36 -18.00 9.21 5.74
C ARG A 36 -17.21 10.44 5.31
N ASP A 37 -16.77 11.27 6.25
CA ASP A 37 -15.91 12.40 5.97
C ASP A 37 -14.51 11.96 5.57
N VAL A 38 -13.95 10.95 6.25
CA VAL A 38 -12.70 10.31 5.84
C VAL A 38 -12.81 9.80 4.41
N LYS A 39 -13.86 9.00 4.13
CA LYS A 39 -14.08 8.44 2.79
C LYS A 39 -14.19 9.54 1.73
N ARG A 40 -14.97 10.59 1.99
CA ARG A 40 -15.11 11.73 1.06
C ARG A 40 -13.77 12.38 0.76
N PHE A 41 -12.96 12.64 1.79
CA PHE A 41 -11.62 13.21 1.63
C PHE A 41 -10.70 12.33 0.77
N PHE A 42 -10.75 11.01 1.00
CA PHE A 42 -10.01 10.05 0.18
C PHE A 42 -10.50 10.05 -1.28
N ASP A 43 -11.81 10.09 -1.51
CA ASP A 43 -12.40 10.10 -2.87
C ASP A 43 -12.05 11.37 -3.66
N GLU A 44 -11.85 12.50 -2.99
CA GLU A 44 -11.41 13.76 -3.61
C GLU A 44 -9.94 13.68 -4.09
N LYS A 45 -9.11 12.85 -3.46
CA LYS A 45 -7.67 12.77 -3.76
C LYS A 45 -7.29 11.54 -4.55
N ILE A 46 -7.95 10.41 -4.30
CA ILE A 46 -7.61 9.10 -4.85
C ILE A 46 -8.73 8.64 -5.76
N ILE A 47 -8.47 8.63 -7.06
CA ILE A 47 -9.42 8.19 -8.06
C ILE A 47 -9.44 6.67 -8.14
N GLY A 48 -10.62 6.05 -7.96
CA GLY A 48 -10.78 4.60 -7.90
C GLY A 48 -10.25 4.00 -6.60
N GLN A 49 -9.73 2.77 -6.67
CA GLN A 49 -9.12 2.04 -5.53
C GLN A 49 -10.09 1.83 -4.35
N GLU A 50 -11.37 1.59 -4.62
CA GLU A 50 -12.43 1.58 -3.60
C GLU A 50 -12.20 0.54 -2.49
N GLU A 51 -11.72 -0.67 -2.85
CA GLU A 51 -11.44 -1.72 -1.88
C GLU A 51 -10.25 -1.35 -1.00
N ALA A 52 -9.15 -0.89 -1.60
CA ALA A 52 -7.96 -0.48 -0.86
C ALA A 52 -8.27 0.70 0.08
N LYS A 53 -9.01 1.71 -0.38
CA LYS A 53 -9.46 2.83 0.47
C LYS A 53 -10.26 2.35 1.66
N ARG A 54 -11.23 1.47 1.45
CA ARG A 54 -12.06 0.90 2.52
C ARG A 54 -11.22 0.16 3.55
N ASP A 55 -10.32 -0.71 3.11
CA ASP A 55 -9.49 -1.54 3.98
C ASP A 55 -8.54 -0.67 4.82
N ILE A 56 -7.94 0.36 4.22
CA ILE A 56 -7.06 1.31 4.91
C ILE A 56 -7.82 2.16 5.92
N ILE A 57 -8.97 2.73 5.54
CA ILE A 57 -9.79 3.52 6.46
C ILE A 57 -10.21 2.67 7.67
N ALA A 58 -10.63 1.44 7.42
CA ALA A 58 -10.98 0.51 8.50
C ALA A 58 -9.81 0.22 9.43
N ALA A 59 -8.62 -0.08 8.86
CA ALA A 59 -7.41 -0.34 9.64
C ALA A 59 -7.02 0.84 10.55
N ILE A 60 -7.05 2.06 10.02
CA ILE A 60 -6.68 3.28 10.79
C ILE A 60 -7.67 3.52 11.91
N VAL A 61 -8.97 3.46 11.62
CA VAL A 61 -9.99 3.67 12.64
C VAL A 61 -9.89 2.59 13.73
N MET A 62 -9.64 1.33 13.37
CA MET A 62 -9.40 0.25 14.34
C MET A 62 -8.16 0.50 15.21
N ASN A 63 -7.06 1.00 14.62
CA ASN A 63 -5.86 1.37 15.39
C ASN A 63 -6.15 2.52 16.38
N MET A 64 -6.97 3.49 15.99
CA MET A 64 -7.36 4.61 16.86
C MET A 64 -8.30 4.17 18.00
N LEU A 65 -9.07 3.09 17.80
CA LEU A 65 -9.97 2.52 18.81
C LEU A 65 -9.26 1.55 19.74
N SER A 66 -8.10 1.04 19.38
CA SER A 66 -7.39 0.05 20.17
C SER A 66 -6.64 0.71 21.34
N ASP A 67 -6.98 0.31 22.54
CA ASP A 67 -6.22 0.68 23.75
C ASP A 67 -4.94 -0.16 23.93
N ASN A 68 -4.83 -1.26 23.16
CA ASN A 68 -3.72 -2.19 23.26
C ASN A 68 -2.70 -1.98 22.12
N PRO A 69 -1.48 -1.53 22.43
CA PRO A 69 -0.44 -1.31 21.40
C PRO A 69 -0.06 -2.57 20.62
N THR A 70 -0.39 -3.76 21.11
CA THR A 70 -0.11 -5.02 20.39
C THR A 70 -1.12 -5.35 19.30
N ASP A 71 -2.29 -4.71 19.31
CA ASP A 71 -3.38 -4.95 18.36
C ASP A 71 -3.26 -4.06 17.11
N LYS A 72 -2.02 -3.83 16.67
CA LYS A 72 -1.73 -3.00 15.51
C LYS A 72 -2.21 -3.65 14.21
N ASN A 73 -2.93 -2.87 13.43
CA ASN A 73 -3.27 -3.20 12.05
C ASN A 73 -2.29 -2.50 11.09
N ASN A 74 -1.05 -3.01 11.01
CA ASN A 74 -0.13 -2.56 9.98
C ASN A 74 -0.66 -2.96 8.61
N CYS A 75 -0.45 -2.12 7.61
CA CYS A 75 -1.03 -2.30 6.29
C CYS A 75 0.05 -2.52 5.23
N LEU A 76 -0.12 -3.54 4.41
CA LEU A 76 0.69 -3.77 3.22
C LEU A 76 -0.08 -3.27 1.99
N LEU A 77 0.47 -2.25 1.32
CA LEU A 77 -0.08 -1.68 0.08
C LEU A 77 0.60 -2.36 -1.11
N VAL A 78 -0.15 -3.11 -1.86
CA VAL A 78 0.35 -3.91 -2.99
C VAL A 78 -0.24 -3.42 -4.29
N GLY A 79 0.58 -3.25 -5.30
CA GLY A 79 0.09 -2.85 -6.62
C GLY A 79 1.19 -2.28 -7.53
N PRO A 80 0.92 -2.13 -8.82
CA PRO A 80 1.91 -1.66 -9.78
C PRO A 80 2.46 -0.28 -9.42
N THR A 81 3.64 0.03 -9.94
CA THR A 81 4.23 1.36 -9.79
C THR A 81 3.27 2.43 -10.33
N GLY A 82 3.12 3.52 -9.59
CA GLY A 82 2.21 4.62 -9.93
C GLY A 82 0.72 4.32 -9.70
N SER A 83 0.34 3.24 -9.00
CA SER A 83 -1.06 2.97 -8.63
C SER A 83 -1.60 3.83 -7.47
N GLY A 84 -0.75 4.64 -6.84
CA GLY A 84 -1.15 5.54 -5.74
C GLY A 84 -0.85 5.02 -4.33
N LYS A 85 0.03 4.02 -4.16
CA LYS A 85 0.37 3.47 -2.83
C LYS A 85 0.84 4.55 -1.86
N THR A 86 1.82 5.33 -2.24
CA THR A 86 2.36 6.43 -1.42
C THR A 86 1.32 7.53 -1.19
N LEU A 87 0.53 7.85 -2.21
CA LEU A 87 -0.55 8.84 -2.12
C LEU A 87 -1.60 8.46 -1.06
N ILE A 88 -1.89 7.16 -0.89
CA ILE A 88 -2.79 6.69 0.18
C ILE A 88 -2.21 7.07 1.56
N ALA A 89 -0.94 6.76 1.82
CA ALA A 89 -0.30 7.09 3.09
C ALA A 89 -0.23 8.61 3.33
N GLU A 90 0.07 9.40 2.29
CA GLU A 90 0.04 10.86 2.33
C GLU A 90 -1.36 11.39 2.64
N THR A 91 -2.39 10.79 2.05
CA THR A 91 -3.79 11.18 2.30
C THR A 91 -4.19 10.92 3.76
N VAL A 92 -3.73 9.80 4.35
CA VAL A 92 -3.91 9.52 5.79
C VAL A 92 -3.22 10.58 6.63
N SER A 93 -1.94 10.83 6.35
CA SER A 93 -1.13 11.83 7.06
C SER A 93 -1.81 13.20 7.07
N GLU A 94 -2.32 13.63 5.93
CA GLU A 94 -2.97 14.94 5.77
C GLU A 94 -4.31 15.01 6.49
N TYR A 95 -5.16 13.98 6.36
CA TYR A 95 -6.47 13.99 7.00
C TYR A 95 -6.39 14.00 8.52
N PHE A 96 -5.47 13.21 9.09
CA PHE A 96 -5.34 13.05 10.54
C PHE A 96 -4.28 13.97 11.17
N ASP A 97 -3.65 14.85 10.40
CA ASP A 97 -2.53 15.72 10.83
C ASP A 97 -1.40 14.94 11.52
N MET A 98 -1.07 13.76 10.98
CA MET A 98 -0.03 12.89 11.53
C MET A 98 1.30 13.12 10.80
N PRO A 99 2.42 13.32 11.52
CA PRO A 99 3.73 13.41 10.90
C PRO A 99 4.06 12.09 10.21
N MET A 100 4.65 12.16 9.01
CA MET A 100 4.93 10.97 8.22
C MET A 100 6.39 10.93 7.76
N GLU A 101 7.03 9.76 7.87
CA GLU A 101 8.36 9.47 7.32
C GLU A 101 8.28 8.29 6.36
N ILE A 102 8.92 8.43 5.19
CA ILE A 102 9.05 7.37 4.20
C ILE A 102 10.46 6.82 4.28
N ILE A 103 10.57 5.53 4.44
CA ILE A 103 11.82 4.78 4.53
C ILE A 103 11.92 3.90 3.28
N ASP A 104 12.82 4.26 2.39
CA ASP A 104 13.20 3.38 1.30
C ASP A 104 13.95 2.17 1.87
N THR A 105 13.31 1.00 1.85
CA THR A 105 13.87 -0.22 2.44
C THR A 105 15.14 -0.69 1.73
N THR A 106 15.37 -0.27 0.49
CA THR A 106 16.62 -0.60 -0.23
C THR A 106 17.84 0.04 0.41
N GLN A 107 17.67 1.17 1.12
CA GLN A 107 18.76 1.88 1.83
C GLN A 107 19.05 1.31 3.21
N LEU A 108 18.15 0.47 3.76
CA LEU A 108 18.36 -0.17 5.05
C LEU A 108 19.43 -1.25 4.95
N THR A 109 20.29 -1.29 5.95
CA THR A 109 21.34 -2.29 6.10
C THR A 109 21.22 -2.99 7.45
N MET A 110 21.90 -4.14 7.58
CA MET A 110 21.98 -4.82 8.88
C MET A 110 22.78 -3.96 9.88
N PRO A 111 22.45 -4.01 11.17
CA PRO A 111 23.21 -3.32 12.20
C PRO A 111 24.71 -3.64 12.12
N GLY A 112 25.56 -2.60 12.15
CA GLY A 112 27.01 -2.72 12.02
C GLY A 112 27.57 -2.59 10.61
N TYR A 113 26.74 -2.46 9.58
CA TYR A 113 27.15 -2.14 8.21
C TYR A 113 26.91 -0.66 7.90
N VAL A 114 27.62 -0.16 6.89
CA VAL A 114 27.46 1.23 6.44
C VAL A 114 26.10 1.37 5.72
N GLY A 115 25.21 2.19 6.26
CA GLY A 115 23.89 2.45 5.72
C GLY A 115 23.04 3.30 6.68
N ALA A 116 21.80 3.57 6.30
CA ALA A 116 20.89 4.32 7.14
C ALA A 116 20.34 3.44 8.28
N ASN A 117 20.35 3.97 9.49
CA ASN A 117 19.81 3.34 10.67
C ASN A 117 18.34 3.76 10.89
N ILE A 118 17.56 2.91 11.55
CA ILE A 118 16.16 3.19 11.89
C ILE A 118 16.05 4.47 12.74
N GLU A 119 16.98 4.68 13.66
CA GLU A 119 17.01 5.84 14.55
C GLU A 119 17.14 7.17 13.79
N ASP A 120 17.84 7.19 12.66
CA ASP A 120 17.96 8.38 11.80
C ASP A 120 16.61 8.76 11.16
N PHE A 121 15.83 7.76 10.76
CA PHE A 121 14.47 7.99 10.23
C PHE A 121 13.52 8.46 11.32
N LEU A 122 13.62 7.88 12.54
CA LEU A 122 12.83 8.34 13.68
C LEU A 122 13.19 9.78 14.07
N ALA A 123 14.48 10.16 14.01
CA ALA A 123 14.88 11.55 14.22
C ALA A 123 14.25 12.49 13.19
N ARG A 124 14.17 12.10 11.91
CA ARG A 124 13.47 12.88 10.88
C ARG A 124 11.96 12.98 11.15
N LEU A 125 11.35 11.91 11.65
CA LEU A 125 9.93 11.93 12.04
C LEU A 125 9.69 12.92 13.19
N ILE A 126 10.59 13.00 14.19
CA ILE A 126 10.54 14.00 15.27
C ILE A 126 10.65 15.43 14.69
N VAL A 127 11.53 15.66 13.71
CA VAL A 127 11.63 16.97 13.04
C VAL A 127 10.31 17.33 12.35
N LYS A 128 9.68 16.39 11.64
CA LYS A 128 8.38 16.58 10.97
C LYS A 128 7.24 16.82 11.96
N ALA A 129 7.34 16.27 13.17
CA ALA A 129 6.42 16.53 14.27
C ALA A 129 6.66 17.89 14.97
N GLY A 130 7.59 18.74 14.46
CA GLY A 130 7.95 20.00 15.10
C GLY A 130 8.75 19.86 16.39
N GLY A 131 9.38 18.71 16.62
CA GLY A 131 10.14 18.39 17.84
C GLY A 131 9.29 17.78 18.95
N ASP A 132 8.00 17.56 18.73
CA ASP A 132 7.13 16.86 19.68
C ASP A 132 7.28 15.33 19.52
N ILE A 133 7.93 14.70 20.51
CA ILE A 133 8.21 13.27 20.48
C ILE A 133 6.91 12.47 20.59
N LYS A 134 5.94 12.92 21.40
CA LYS A 134 4.67 12.18 21.54
C LYS A 134 3.85 12.25 20.25
N LYS A 135 3.80 13.40 19.60
CA LYS A 135 3.18 13.53 18.27
C LYS A 135 3.90 12.66 17.24
N ALA A 136 5.24 12.55 17.31
CA ALA A 136 6.02 11.69 16.44
C ALA A 136 5.74 10.20 16.67
N GLU A 137 5.60 9.76 17.93
CA GLU A 137 5.26 8.38 18.31
C GLU A 137 3.86 7.94 17.80
N GLU A 138 2.96 8.89 17.56
CA GLU A 138 1.63 8.69 16.96
C GLU A 138 1.62 8.96 15.46
N GLY A 139 2.79 9.10 14.85
CA GLY A 139 2.97 9.37 13.42
C GLY A 139 2.81 8.15 12.52
N ILE A 140 3.19 8.35 11.26
CA ILE A 140 3.14 7.33 10.21
C ILE A 140 4.55 7.03 9.75
N VAL A 141 4.86 5.73 9.60
CA VAL A 141 6.07 5.24 8.92
C VAL A 141 5.67 4.40 7.72
N VAL A 142 6.26 4.71 6.58
CA VAL A 142 6.06 3.96 5.33
C VAL A 142 7.36 3.27 4.96
N PHE A 143 7.39 1.95 4.96
CA PHE A 143 8.47 1.15 4.39
C PHE A 143 8.21 0.96 2.91
N ASP A 144 8.86 1.77 2.07
CA ASP A 144 8.70 1.71 0.63
C ASP A 144 9.60 0.63 0.00
N GLU A 145 9.14 0.02 -1.09
CA GLU A 145 9.84 -1.02 -1.86
C GLU A 145 10.28 -2.24 -1.04
N ILE A 146 9.44 -2.69 -0.07
CA ILE A 146 9.78 -3.82 0.81
C ILE A 146 9.98 -5.14 0.04
N ASP A 147 9.34 -5.30 -1.11
CA ASP A 147 9.47 -6.45 -2.01
C ASP A 147 10.86 -6.60 -2.62
N LYS A 148 11.61 -5.51 -2.77
CA LYS A 148 12.99 -5.55 -3.29
C LYS A 148 13.91 -6.33 -2.36
N LYS A 149 13.75 -6.20 -1.04
CA LYS A 149 14.51 -6.97 -0.04
C LYS A 149 14.17 -8.46 -0.04
N GLY A 150 12.93 -8.84 -0.33
CA GLY A 150 12.55 -10.25 -0.50
C GLY A 150 13.19 -10.91 -1.73
N SER A 151 13.43 -10.14 -2.78
CA SER A 151 13.95 -10.61 -4.07
C SER A 151 15.47 -10.78 -4.13
N GLU A 152 16.23 -10.27 -3.16
CA GLU A 152 17.69 -10.40 -3.11
C GLU A 152 18.11 -11.86 -2.88
N LYS A 153 18.90 -12.43 -3.83
CA LYS A 153 19.25 -13.86 -3.86
C LYS A 153 20.53 -14.25 -3.09
N ASN A 154 21.23 -13.30 -2.48
CA ASN A 154 22.50 -13.57 -1.79
C ASN A 154 22.27 -13.91 -0.32
N ASP A 155 22.62 -15.12 0.09
CA ASP A 155 22.22 -15.75 1.37
C ASP A 155 22.87 -15.18 2.64
N ASP A 156 23.97 -14.44 2.60
CA ASP A 156 24.75 -14.09 3.81
C ASP A 156 24.65 -12.63 4.29
N VAL A 157 24.20 -11.70 3.45
CA VAL A 157 23.87 -10.30 3.88
C VAL A 157 22.53 -9.94 3.26
N SER A 158 21.66 -10.92 3.17
CA SER A 158 20.49 -10.93 2.33
C SER A 158 19.41 -9.96 2.82
N GLY A 159 18.59 -9.51 1.89
CA GLY A 159 17.40 -8.70 2.17
C GLY A 159 16.52 -9.29 3.28
N LYS A 160 16.45 -10.62 3.43
CA LYS A 160 15.78 -11.30 4.55
C LYS A 160 16.36 -10.94 5.92
N GLY A 161 17.69 -10.84 6.04
CA GLY A 161 18.33 -10.40 7.28
C GLY A 161 17.89 -8.99 7.65
N VAL A 162 17.86 -8.07 6.69
CA VAL A 162 17.39 -6.69 6.88
C VAL A 162 15.90 -6.69 7.27
N LEU A 163 15.04 -7.46 6.58
CA LEU A 163 13.62 -7.56 6.92
C LEU A 163 13.42 -8.07 8.35
N ASN A 164 14.19 -9.05 8.80
CA ASN A 164 14.10 -9.57 10.17
C ASN A 164 14.50 -8.53 11.22
N THR A 165 15.39 -7.58 10.91
CA THR A 165 15.72 -6.47 11.81
C THR A 165 14.57 -5.50 12.02
N LEU A 166 13.57 -5.49 11.11
CA LEU A 166 12.36 -4.69 11.27
C LEU A 166 11.34 -5.29 12.26
N LEU A 167 11.47 -6.58 12.63
CA LEU A 167 10.49 -7.24 13.50
C LEU A 167 10.28 -6.51 14.84
N PRO A 168 11.33 -6.12 15.60
CA PRO A 168 11.15 -5.35 16.84
C PRO A 168 10.42 -4.03 16.59
N PHE A 169 10.74 -3.33 15.50
CA PHE A 169 10.07 -2.09 15.11
C PHE A 169 8.58 -2.30 14.87
N LEU A 170 8.23 -3.32 14.09
CA LEU A 170 6.85 -3.66 13.76
C LEU A 170 6.05 -4.14 14.99
N GLN A 171 6.73 -4.68 16.00
CA GLN A 171 6.13 -5.15 17.25
C GLN A 171 5.90 -4.04 18.28
N GLY A 172 6.54 -2.90 18.11
CA GLY A 172 6.48 -1.81 19.08
C GLY A 172 7.57 -1.88 20.13
N THR A 173 8.78 -1.45 19.75
CA THR A 173 9.97 -1.40 20.64
C THR A 173 10.36 0.06 20.89
N THR A 174 11.07 0.31 21.98
CA THR A 174 11.66 1.62 22.28
C THR A 174 13.05 1.72 21.69
N TYR A 175 13.31 2.78 20.95
CA TYR A 175 14.61 3.13 20.35
C TYR A 175 15.19 4.37 21.02
N ASP A 176 16.51 4.43 21.17
CA ASP A 176 17.22 5.59 21.66
C ASP A 176 17.56 6.53 20.49
N VAL A 177 16.73 7.56 20.28
CA VAL A 177 16.85 8.48 19.14
C VAL A 177 17.60 9.73 19.54
N LYS A 178 18.65 10.09 18.79
CA LYS A 178 19.40 11.32 18.96
C LYS A 178 18.72 12.46 18.23
N TYR A 179 18.29 13.50 18.98
CA TYR A 179 17.68 14.70 18.44
C TYR A 179 18.19 15.95 19.18
N ASN A 180 18.64 16.97 18.45
CA ASN A 180 19.19 18.21 19.02
C ASN A 180 20.25 18.01 20.10
N GLY A 181 21.17 17.05 19.89
CA GLY A 181 22.29 16.76 20.79
C GLY A 181 21.91 16.00 22.07
N ARG A 182 20.67 15.55 22.21
CA ARG A 182 20.18 14.74 23.33
C ARG A 182 19.62 13.41 22.80
N THR A 183 19.61 12.40 23.66
CA THR A 183 19.01 11.10 23.36
C THR A 183 17.64 11.01 24.05
N TYR A 184 16.64 10.59 23.32
CA TYR A 184 15.27 10.41 23.78
C TYR A 184 14.80 8.99 23.51
N PRO A 185 14.10 8.37 24.46
CA PRO A 185 13.41 7.13 24.19
C PRO A 185 12.23 7.39 23.24
N PHE A 186 12.14 6.63 22.18
CA PHE A 186 11.07 6.70 21.17
C PHE A 186 10.38 5.34 21.06
N ASN A 187 9.10 5.29 21.39
CA ASN A 187 8.33 4.06 21.37
C ASN A 187 7.54 3.93 20.06
N THR A 188 7.82 2.87 19.29
CA THR A 188 7.17 2.61 18.00
C THR A 188 5.80 1.95 18.12
N SER A 189 5.31 1.65 19.33
CA SER A 189 4.08 0.89 19.54
C SER A 189 2.82 1.60 19.03
N LYS A 190 2.78 2.93 18.98
CA LYS A 190 1.64 3.71 18.52
C LYS A 190 1.75 4.17 17.05
N LEU A 191 2.88 3.93 16.40
CA LEU A 191 3.05 4.30 14.99
C LEU A 191 2.02 3.58 14.12
N THR A 192 1.44 4.29 13.17
CA THR A 192 0.74 3.68 12.03
C THR A 192 1.77 3.27 10.99
N ILE A 193 1.83 1.99 10.66
CA ILE A 193 2.87 1.45 9.79
C ILE A 193 2.25 0.99 8.48
N PHE A 194 2.76 1.54 7.38
CA PHE A 194 2.52 1.04 6.03
C PHE A 194 3.79 0.38 5.50
N ALA A 195 3.63 -0.70 4.73
CA ALA A 195 4.65 -1.17 3.82
C ALA A 195 4.10 -1.11 2.39
N THR A 196 4.96 -0.78 1.42
CA THR A 196 4.56 -0.72 0.02
C THR A 196 5.46 -1.59 -0.84
N GLY A 197 4.90 -2.16 -1.90
CA GLY A 197 5.65 -2.94 -2.86
C GLY A 197 4.85 -3.22 -4.13
N ALA A 198 5.54 -3.48 -5.24
CA ALA A 198 4.89 -3.88 -6.48
C ALA A 198 4.48 -5.36 -6.46
N PHE A 199 5.30 -6.21 -5.85
CA PHE A 199 5.08 -7.65 -5.72
C PHE A 199 4.72 -8.34 -7.04
N THR A 200 5.36 -7.92 -8.13
CA THR A 200 5.06 -8.39 -9.49
C THR A 200 5.24 -9.90 -9.63
N ASP A 201 6.26 -10.46 -8.98
CA ASP A 201 6.56 -11.91 -9.04
C ASP A 201 5.51 -12.71 -8.26
N VAL A 202 4.95 -12.16 -7.19
CA VAL A 202 3.85 -12.78 -6.43
C VAL A 202 2.60 -12.87 -7.30
N ALA A 203 2.23 -11.79 -7.96
CA ALA A 203 1.07 -11.75 -8.85
C ALA A 203 1.22 -12.72 -10.03
N LYS A 204 2.41 -12.78 -10.66
CA LYS A 204 2.72 -13.73 -11.74
C LYS A 204 2.71 -15.17 -11.24
N GLY A 205 3.30 -15.44 -10.07
CA GLY A 205 3.37 -16.78 -9.47
C GLY A 205 1.98 -17.35 -9.18
N LYS A 206 1.09 -16.53 -8.63
CA LYS A 206 -0.31 -16.93 -8.38
C LYS A 206 -1.05 -17.21 -9.68
N LYS A 207 -0.98 -16.31 -10.67
CA LYS A 207 -1.64 -16.49 -11.99
C LYS A 207 -1.18 -17.78 -12.70
N ASN A 208 0.10 -18.09 -12.67
CA ASN A 208 0.64 -19.30 -13.32
C ASN A 208 0.15 -20.59 -12.66
N ASN A 209 -0.09 -20.60 -11.35
CA ASN A 209 -0.64 -21.78 -10.65
C ASN A 209 -2.14 -21.95 -10.92
N SER A 210 -2.92 -20.88 -10.93
CA SER A 210 -4.36 -20.93 -11.23
C SER A 210 -4.63 -21.46 -12.64
N THR A 211 -3.75 -21.12 -13.60
CA THR A 211 -3.83 -21.68 -14.98
C THR A 211 -3.39 -23.15 -15.06
N SER A 212 -2.39 -23.57 -14.26
CA SER A 212 -1.89 -24.96 -14.31
C SER A 212 -2.83 -25.98 -13.65
N GLU A 213 -3.64 -25.58 -12.69
CA GLU A 213 -4.67 -26.44 -12.10
C GLU A 213 -5.84 -26.72 -13.06
N ASN A 214 -6.18 -25.75 -13.91
CA ASN A 214 -7.20 -25.92 -14.95
C ASN A 214 -6.70 -26.68 -16.19
N TYR A 215 -5.39 -26.82 -16.40
CA TYR A 215 -4.81 -27.55 -17.55
C TYR A 215 -4.46 -29.02 -17.26
N LYS A 216 -4.61 -29.52 -16.03
CA LYS A 216 -4.36 -30.96 -15.72
C LYS A 216 -5.42 -31.92 -16.25
N SER A 217 -6.43 -31.44 -16.93
CA SER A 217 -7.47 -32.28 -17.55
C SER A 217 -7.69 -31.99 -19.02
N THR A 218 -6.67 -31.99 -19.89
CA THR A 218 -6.91 -32.45 -21.29
C THR A 218 -5.66 -32.28 -22.16
N ARG A 219 -5.23 -33.43 -22.72
CA ARG A 219 -4.51 -33.63 -23.98
C ARG A 219 -3.00 -33.37 -24.04
N ILE A 220 -2.28 -34.44 -23.85
CA ILE A 220 -1.09 -34.76 -24.64
C ILE A 220 -1.55 -34.96 -26.09
N GLY A 221 -1.24 -34.03 -26.98
CA GLY A 221 -1.51 -34.08 -28.42
C GLY A 221 -0.61 -33.14 -29.20
N PHE A 222 0.25 -33.70 -30.05
CA PHE A 222 1.11 -33.03 -31.03
C PHE A 222 0.23 -32.25 -32.03
N ASN A 223 -0.06 -30.99 -31.80
CA ASN A 223 -0.41 -29.95 -32.80
C ASN A 223 -0.62 -28.63 -32.02
N ALA A 224 0.46 -27.97 -31.65
CA ALA A 224 0.39 -26.61 -31.19
C ALA A 224 0.29 -25.69 -32.40
N ASN A 225 -0.91 -25.26 -32.74
CA ASN A 225 -1.10 -24.06 -33.56
C ASN A 225 -0.54 -22.87 -32.76
N ILE A 226 0.48 -22.27 -33.33
CA ILE A 226 1.02 -20.96 -32.92
C ILE A 226 -0.07 -19.94 -33.25
N GLU A 227 -1.03 -19.76 -32.36
CA GLU A 227 -1.88 -18.59 -32.42
C GLU A 227 -1.05 -17.38 -31.98
N SER A 228 -0.96 -16.45 -32.91
CA SER A 228 -0.34 -15.14 -32.81
C SER A 228 -0.57 -14.50 -31.43
N LYS A 229 0.51 -13.94 -30.87
CA LYS A 229 0.46 -12.98 -29.75
C LYS A 229 -0.61 -11.92 -30.04
N LYS A 230 -1.82 -12.13 -29.59
CA LYS A 230 -2.75 -11.03 -29.33
C LYS A 230 -2.16 -10.26 -28.17
N GLU A 231 -1.87 -8.99 -28.38
CA GLU A 231 -1.55 -8.02 -27.34
C GLU A 231 -2.64 -8.11 -26.27
N VAL A 232 -2.28 -8.70 -25.13
CA VAL A 232 -3.17 -8.77 -23.97
C VAL A 232 -3.08 -7.42 -23.29
N THR A 233 -3.85 -6.45 -23.79
CA THR A 233 -4.25 -5.26 -23.05
C THR A 233 -5.43 -5.63 -22.13
N GLU A 234 -5.30 -6.70 -21.38
CA GLU A 234 -6.24 -6.99 -20.30
C GLU A 234 -5.71 -6.32 -19.04
N ASP A 235 -6.55 -5.49 -18.41
CA ASP A 235 -6.40 -5.07 -17.03
C ASP A 235 -5.93 -6.28 -16.21
N ILE A 236 -4.70 -6.22 -15.71
CA ILE A 236 -4.22 -7.26 -14.79
C ILE A 236 -5.05 -7.06 -13.53
N LYS A 237 -6.21 -7.68 -13.50
CA LYS A 237 -6.98 -7.84 -12.29
C LYS A 237 -6.16 -8.78 -11.41
N TYR A 238 -5.43 -8.19 -10.48
CA TYR A 238 -4.72 -9.00 -9.50
C TYR A 238 -5.76 -9.85 -8.78
N GLU A 239 -5.66 -11.18 -8.89
CA GLU A 239 -6.38 -12.07 -7.99
C GLU A 239 -6.04 -11.66 -6.56
N LYS A 240 -7.01 -11.75 -5.64
CA LYS A 240 -6.78 -11.37 -4.25
C LYS A 240 -5.60 -12.15 -3.69
N LEU A 241 -4.52 -11.44 -3.33
CA LEU A 241 -3.31 -12.02 -2.77
C LEU A 241 -3.51 -12.27 -1.28
N GLU A 242 -3.00 -13.40 -0.81
CA GLU A 242 -3.02 -13.82 0.59
C GLU A 242 -1.60 -13.92 1.13
N ILE A 243 -1.44 -13.96 2.45
CA ILE A 243 -0.12 -14.00 3.11
C ILE A 243 0.77 -15.10 2.55
N GLU A 244 0.19 -16.27 2.27
CA GLU A 244 0.89 -17.44 1.72
C GLU A 244 1.51 -17.17 0.34
N ASP A 245 0.87 -16.33 -0.46
CA ASP A 245 1.38 -15.97 -1.79
C ASP A 245 2.70 -15.18 -1.69
N PHE A 246 2.77 -14.25 -0.73
CA PHE A 246 3.98 -13.45 -0.50
C PHE A 246 5.15 -14.29 0.03
N VAL A 247 4.87 -15.27 0.88
CA VAL A 247 5.88 -16.19 1.38
C VAL A 247 6.37 -17.10 0.24
N LYS A 248 5.43 -17.65 -0.54
CA LYS A 248 5.72 -18.66 -1.57
C LYS A 248 6.38 -18.07 -2.81
N TYR A 249 5.89 -16.95 -3.31
CA TYR A 249 6.33 -16.35 -4.57
C TYR A 249 7.16 -15.08 -4.40
N GLY A 250 6.98 -14.36 -3.28
CA GLY A 250 7.68 -13.12 -2.97
C GLY A 250 8.91 -13.31 -2.09
N ASN A 251 9.17 -14.55 -1.66
CA ASN A 251 10.28 -14.88 -0.75
C ASN A 251 10.30 -14.04 0.54
N MET A 252 9.12 -13.55 0.95
CA MET A 252 8.97 -12.76 2.18
C MET A 252 9.00 -13.66 3.42
N PRO A 253 9.70 -13.26 4.50
CA PRO A 253 9.64 -14.02 5.76
C PRO A 253 8.20 -14.07 6.31
N VAL A 254 7.78 -15.25 6.78
CA VAL A 254 6.43 -15.44 7.33
C VAL A 254 6.19 -14.58 8.56
N GLU A 255 7.23 -14.35 9.36
CA GLU A 255 7.20 -13.51 10.57
C GLU A 255 6.90 -12.05 10.23
N ILE A 256 7.47 -11.55 9.13
CA ILE A 256 7.22 -10.20 8.61
C ILE A 256 5.78 -10.11 8.08
N MET A 257 5.36 -11.07 7.26
CA MET A 257 4.00 -11.07 6.70
C MET A 257 2.92 -11.15 7.78
N GLY A 258 3.20 -11.88 8.87
CA GLY A 258 2.33 -11.95 10.04
C GLY A 258 2.16 -10.61 10.78
N ARG A 259 2.98 -9.59 10.49
CA ARG A 259 2.87 -8.24 11.05
C ARG A 259 2.07 -7.27 10.18
N PHE A 260 1.60 -7.72 9.02
CA PHE A 260 0.76 -6.96 8.11
C PHE A 260 -0.58 -7.68 7.90
N PRO A 261 -1.49 -7.65 8.89
CA PRO A 261 -2.77 -8.35 8.79
C PRO A 261 -3.68 -7.77 7.69
N ILE A 262 -3.45 -6.52 7.30
CA ILE A 262 -4.23 -5.84 6.27
C ILE A 262 -3.40 -5.77 4.99
N ILE A 263 -3.89 -6.42 3.93
CA ILE A 263 -3.30 -6.37 2.59
C ILE A 263 -4.25 -5.60 1.68
N ALA A 264 -3.93 -4.35 1.42
CA ALA A 264 -4.71 -3.50 0.53
C ALA A 264 -4.11 -3.56 -0.88
N GLN A 265 -4.86 -4.14 -1.81
CA GLN A 265 -4.43 -4.30 -3.19
C GLN A 265 -4.93 -3.13 -4.04
N LEU A 266 -4.00 -2.49 -4.75
CA LEU A 266 -4.29 -1.43 -5.70
C LEU A 266 -4.21 -2.00 -7.12
N SER A 267 -5.20 -1.66 -7.93
CA SER A 267 -5.21 -1.98 -9.36
C SER A 267 -4.39 -0.95 -10.16
N GLY A 268 -3.94 -1.34 -11.34
CA GLY A 268 -3.41 -0.40 -12.32
C GLY A 268 -4.49 0.58 -12.78
N HIS A 269 -4.06 1.74 -13.29
CA HIS A 269 -4.99 2.72 -13.82
C HIS A 269 -5.48 2.32 -15.22
N THR A 270 -6.80 2.43 -15.42
CA THR A 270 -7.42 2.35 -16.74
C THR A 270 -7.27 3.68 -17.49
N LYS A 271 -7.52 3.68 -18.80
CA LYS A 271 -7.53 4.91 -19.60
C LYS A 271 -8.49 5.95 -19.01
N ASP A 272 -9.67 5.52 -18.58
CA ASP A 272 -10.69 6.40 -18.02
C ASP A 272 -10.28 6.96 -16.66
N SER A 273 -9.70 6.13 -15.79
CA SER A 273 -9.17 6.61 -14.51
C SER A 273 -8.03 7.62 -14.68
N LEU A 274 -7.12 7.39 -15.63
CA LEU A 274 -6.05 8.34 -15.97
C LEU A 274 -6.59 9.67 -16.50
N ARG A 275 -7.61 9.64 -17.35
CA ARG A 275 -8.29 10.86 -17.80
C ARG A 275 -8.91 11.64 -16.66
N THR A 276 -9.55 10.94 -15.73
CA THR A 276 -10.13 11.55 -14.52
C THR A 276 -9.04 12.16 -13.63
N ILE A 277 -7.92 11.48 -13.45
CA ILE A 277 -6.75 12.01 -12.70
C ILE A 277 -6.22 13.28 -13.37
N LEU A 278 -6.09 13.28 -14.70
CA LEU A 278 -5.57 14.44 -15.46
C LEU A 278 -6.47 15.68 -15.36
N THR A 279 -7.79 15.51 -15.23
CA THR A 279 -8.77 16.60 -15.34
C THR A 279 -9.55 16.90 -14.06
N GLY A 280 -9.68 15.94 -13.17
CA GLY A 280 -10.58 16.02 -12.01
C GLY A 280 -9.90 16.00 -10.65
N SER A 281 -8.63 15.63 -10.58
CA SER A 281 -7.91 15.52 -9.31
C SER A 281 -7.23 16.83 -8.93
N ASN A 282 -7.32 17.23 -7.65
CA ASN A 282 -6.61 18.39 -7.12
C ASN A 282 -5.07 18.24 -7.21
N VAL A 283 -4.58 17.00 -7.34
CA VAL A 283 -3.16 16.66 -7.53
C VAL A 283 -2.77 16.50 -9.00
N SER A 284 -3.68 16.82 -9.93
CA SER A 284 -3.40 16.76 -11.36
C SER A 284 -2.25 17.68 -11.75
N ALA A 285 -1.18 17.09 -12.32
CA ALA A 285 -0.06 17.85 -12.86
C ALA A 285 -0.52 18.84 -13.94
N LEU A 286 -1.47 18.45 -14.78
CA LEU A 286 -2.01 19.27 -15.86
C LEU A 286 -2.75 20.50 -15.33
N LEU A 287 -3.58 20.33 -14.29
CA LEU A 287 -4.26 21.44 -13.63
C LEU A 287 -3.26 22.32 -12.82
N GLY A 288 -2.19 21.71 -12.29
CA GLY A 288 -1.11 22.45 -11.66
C GLY A 288 -0.41 23.41 -12.63
N GLU A 289 -0.05 22.91 -13.82
CA GLU A 289 0.55 23.74 -14.87
C GLU A 289 -0.42 24.79 -15.40
N LYS A 290 -1.69 24.47 -15.59
CA LYS A 290 -2.72 25.43 -15.97
C LYS A 290 -2.76 26.62 -14.99
N ARG A 291 -2.83 26.33 -13.68
CA ARG A 291 -2.82 27.39 -12.63
C ARG A 291 -1.55 28.25 -12.62
N LYS A 292 -0.38 27.67 -12.93
CA LYS A 292 0.88 28.41 -13.05
C LYS A 292 0.85 29.36 -14.25
N LEU A 293 0.40 28.88 -15.40
CA LEU A 293 0.31 29.66 -16.64
C LEU A 293 -0.73 30.78 -16.52
N GLU A 294 -1.86 30.52 -15.87
CA GLU A 294 -2.90 31.55 -15.63
C GLU A 294 -2.34 32.74 -14.83
N LYS A 295 -1.44 32.50 -13.86
CA LYS A 295 -0.75 33.60 -13.14
C LYS A 295 0.15 34.44 -14.04
N LEU A 296 0.57 33.91 -15.17
CA LEU A 296 1.36 34.63 -16.19
C LEU A 296 0.49 35.21 -17.32
N GLY A 297 -0.84 35.18 -17.18
CA GLY A 297 -1.79 35.68 -18.19
C GLY A 297 -1.94 34.73 -19.39
N VAL A 298 -1.47 33.47 -19.30
CA VAL A 298 -1.56 32.47 -20.37
C VAL A 298 -2.67 31.48 -20.05
N THR A 299 -3.59 31.29 -20.99
CA THR A 299 -4.68 30.31 -20.87
C THR A 299 -4.25 28.97 -21.48
N LEU A 300 -4.13 27.93 -20.66
CA LEU A 300 -3.88 26.55 -21.12
C LEU A 300 -5.21 25.83 -21.33
N SER A 301 -5.41 25.29 -22.53
CA SER A 301 -6.54 24.43 -22.87
C SER A 301 -6.05 23.17 -23.60
N TRP A 302 -6.83 22.10 -23.52
CA TRP A 302 -6.52 20.81 -24.16
C TRP A 302 -7.77 20.22 -24.77
N THR A 303 -7.58 19.38 -25.78
CA THR A 303 -8.67 18.61 -26.41
C THR A 303 -8.82 17.24 -25.75
N ASN A 304 -9.99 16.62 -25.92
CA ASN A 304 -10.19 15.23 -25.46
C ASN A 304 -9.19 14.25 -26.10
N GLY A 305 -8.87 14.44 -27.39
CA GLY A 305 -7.88 13.60 -28.08
C GLY A 305 -6.47 13.72 -27.50
N TYR A 306 -6.08 14.90 -26.96
CA TYR A 306 -4.82 15.03 -26.23
C TYR A 306 -4.83 14.21 -24.94
N LEU A 307 -5.91 14.29 -24.14
CA LEU A 307 -6.05 13.52 -22.90
C LEU A 307 -6.02 12.00 -23.16
N ASP A 308 -6.70 11.57 -24.22
CA ASP A 308 -6.68 10.16 -24.64
C ASP A 308 -5.29 9.67 -24.97
N ARG A 309 -4.54 10.45 -25.75
CA ARG A 309 -3.16 10.11 -26.13
C ARG A 309 -2.22 10.07 -24.95
N VAL A 310 -2.32 11.03 -24.01
CA VAL A 310 -1.51 11.05 -22.79
C VAL A 310 -1.81 9.82 -21.92
N ALA A 311 -3.09 9.46 -21.77
CA ALA A 311 -3.48 8.27 -21.00
C ALA A 311 -2.98 6.97 -21.66
N GLU A 312 -3.07 6.85 -22.98
CA GLU A 312 -2.55 5.70 -23.74
C GLU A 312 -1.02 5.57 -23.63
N GLU A 313 -0.28 6.66 -23.76
CA GLU A 313 1.17 6.65 -23.62
C GLU A 313 1.59 6.29 -22.19
N ALA A 314 0.88 6.81 -21.17
CA ALA A 314 1.14 6.46 -19.78
C ALA A 314 0.93 4.96 -19.50
N ILE A 315 -0.09 4.34 -20.11
CA ILE A 315 -0.32 2.89 -20.00
C ILE A 315 0.81 2.11 -20.68
N LYS A 316 1.22 2.53 -21.89
CA LYS A 316 2.31 1.86 -22.62
C LYS A 316 3.63 1.90 -21.87
N LEU A 317 3.99 3.06 -21.30
CA LEU A 317 5.22 3.22 -20.51
C LEU A 317 5.24 2.33 -19.26
N LYS A 318 4.08 2.04 -18.67
CA LYS A 318 3.97 1.13 -17.51
C LYS A 318 4.03 -0.35 -17.85
N ILE A 319 3.78 -0.72 -19.11
CA ILE A 319 3.88 -2.10 -19.59
C ILE A 319 5.32 -2.42 -20.03
N ALA A 320 6.12 -1.40 -20.28
CA ALA A 320 7.51 -1.52 -20.77
C ALA A 320 8.56 -1.64 -19.64
N ASP A 321 8.20 -1.30 -18.40
CA ASP A 321 9.00 -1.50 -17.19
C ASP A 321 8.52 -2.76 -16.44
#